data_1cc2e8b926407cff1488b092ca5231c5
#
_entry.id   1cc2e8b926407cff1488b092ca5231c5
#
_cell.length_a   1.000
_cell.length_b   1.000
_cell.length_c   1.000
_cell.angle_alpha   90.00
_cell.angle_beta   90.00
_cell.angle_gamma   90.00
#
_symmetry.space_group_name_H-M   'P 1'
#
loop_
_entity.id
_entity.type
_entity.pdbx_description
1 polymer ?
#
loop_
_entity_poly.entity_id
_entity_poly.type
_entity_poly.pdbx_seq_one_letter_code
_entity_poly.pdbx_strand_id
1 'polypeptide(L)'
;MRALLMAGLVFGLATAASAQTADLKVGDQAPNFKLQATDGKTYQLSDFKGKHAVVLAWFPAAFTRGCTIECKSLAENGDKIKMYDMNYFMISVDPIEKNTEFAKATSVTLGQGANAQVVEKKEADFPILSDPTKETAKAYGVLMEQGFATRWTFYIGKDGKILAIDKTVKPATSAEDMAAKLGELKVDPATRP
;
A
#
# COMPACT_ATOMS: atom_id res chain seq x y z
N MET A 1 60.17 -13.28 -35.96
CA MET A 1 59.33 -12.26 -35.33
C MET A 1 57.99 -12.91 -34.96
N ARG A 2 57.78 -13.22 -33.71
CA ARG A 2 56.55 -13.86 -33.18
C ARG A 2 55.80 -12.82 -32.36
N ALA A 3 54.62 -12.41 -32.83
CA ALA A 3 53.70 -11.50 -32.11
C ALA A 3 52.86 -12.30 -31.12
N LEU A 4 53.02 -12.04 -29.81
CA LEU A 4 52.12 -12.54 -28.78
C LEU A 4 50.86 -11.60 -28.68
N LEU A 5 49.71 -12.16 -28.96
CA LEU A 5 48.41 -11.56 -28.64
C LEU A 5 48.05 -11.87 -27.20
N MET A 6 48.05 -10.87 -26.32
CA MET A 6 47.45 -10.98 -24.99
C MET A 6 45.95 -10.72 -25.07
N ALA A 7 45.14 -11.75 -24.81
CA ALA A 7 43.71 -11.60 -24.61
C ALA A 7 43.46 -11.18 -23.16
N GLY A 8 43.01 -9.96 -22.93
CA GLY A 8 42.59 -9.46 -21.63
C GLY A 8 41.20 -10.00 -21.29
N LEU A 9 41.10 -10.80 -20.25
CA LEU A 9 39.85 -11.29 -19.68
C LEU A 9 39.27 -10.21 -18.74
N VAL A 10 38.23 -9.49 -19.20
CA VAL A 10 37.51 -8.54 -18.35
C VAL A 10 36.54 -9.32 -17.48
N PHE A 11 36.86 -9.50 -16.20
CA PHE A 11 35.94 -10.04 -15.20
C PHE A 11 34.95 -8.94 -14.80
N GLY A 12 33.74 -9.00 -15.32
CA GLY A 12 32.63 -8.15 -14.88
C GLY A 12 32.22 -8.56 -13.46
N LEU A 13 32.50 -7.71 -12.46
CA LEU A 13 31.89 -7.84 -11.13
C LEU A 13 30.41 -7.53 -11.25
N ALA A 14 29.58 -8.58 -11.22
CA ALA A 14 28.16 -8.42 -10.93
C ALA A 14 28.01 -8.06 -9.45
N THR A 15 27.75 -6.80 -9.14
CA THR A 15 27.35 -6.39 -7.80
C THR A 15 25.98 -6.96 -7.51
N ALA A 16 25.91 -8.02 -6.73
CA ALA A 16 24.67 -8.49 -6.12
C ALA A 16 24.17 -7.37 -5.20
N ALA A 17 23.12 -6.66 -5.62
CA ALA A 17 22.40 -5.74 -4.76
C ALA A 17 21.75 -6.58 -3.65
N SER A 18 22.33 -6.54 -2.46
CA SER A 18 21.69 -7.07 -1.26
C SER A 18 20.37 -6.33 -1.07
N ALA A 19 19.27 -7.07 -1.04
CA ALA A 19 17.93 -6.54 -0.74
C ALA A 19 17.91 -6.10 0.74
N GLN A 20 18.42 -4.92 1.02
CA GLN A 20 18.23 -4.25 2.30
C GLN A 20 16.76 -3.85 2.37
N THR A 21 16.09 -4.24 3.47
CA THR A 21 14.79 -3.67 3.82
C THR A 21 14.93 -2.16 3.85
N ALA A 22 14.18 -1.47 3.01
CA ALA A 22 14.30 -0.04 2.88
C ALA A 22 13.82 0.65 4.18
N ASP A 23 14.71 1.38 4.86
CA ASP A 23 14.35 2.25 5.97
C ASP A 23 13.89 3.60 5.42
N LEU A 24 12.69 3.63 4.84
CA LEU A 24 12.12 4.84 4.24
C LEU A 24 11.78 5.87 5.30
N LYS A 25 12.04 7.14 4.95
CA LYS A 25 11.82 8.31 5.81
C LYS A 25 10.99 9.37 5.09
N VAL A 26 10.44 10.28 5.86
CA VAL A 26 9.83 11.50 5.34
C VAL A 26 10.85 12.28 4.50
N GLY A 27 10.45 12.67 3.31
CA GLY A 27 11.28 13.34 2.31
C GLY A 27 11.91 12.43 1.25
N ASP A 28 11.97 11.11 1.49
CA ASP A 28 12.46 10.15 0.49
C ASP A 28 11.49 10.03 -0.68
N GLN A 29 12.00 9.68 -1.86
CA GLN A 29 11.16 9.28 -2.98
C GLN A 29 10.49 7.94 -2.65
N ALA A 30 9.16 7.90 -2.72
CA ALA A 30 8.43 6.67 -2.56
C ALA A 30 8.78 5.68 -3.68
N PRO A 31 9.04 4.40 -3.36
CA PRO A 31 9.28 3.39 -4.38
C PRO A 31 8.11 3.30 -5.36
N ASN A 32 8.43 3.27 -6.66
CA ASN A 32 7.40 3.08 -7.67
C ASN A 32 6.86 1.65 -7.60
N PHE A 33 5.58 1.49 -7.83
CA PHE A 33 4.92 0.20 -7.95
C PHE A 33 4.08 0.14 -9.22
N LYS A 34 3.77 -1.08 -9.67
CA LYS A 34 2.76 -1.35 -10.71
C LYS A 34 2.00 -2.60 -10.31
N LEU A 35 0.79 -2.42 -9.77
CA LEU A 35 0.03 -3.48 -9.12
C LEU A 35 -1.41 -3.55 -9.64
N GLN A 36 -1.95 -4.77 -9.70
CA GLN A 36 -3.36 -5.00 -9.96
C GLN A 36 -4.22 -4.59 -8.77
N ALA A 37 -5.44 -4.16 -9.04
CA ALA A 37 -6.41 -3.73 -8.06
C ALA A 37 -7.75 -4.44 -8.21
N THR A 38 -8.54 -4.40 -7.14
CA THR A 38 -9.85 -5.09 -7.04
C THR A 38 -10.92 -4.52 -7.97
N ASP A 39 -10.70 -3.34 -8.55
CA ASP A 39 -11.57 -2.74 -9.57
C ASP A 39 -11.22 -3.18 -11.02
N GLY A 40 -10.30 -4.15 -11.16
CA GLY A 40 -9.84 -4.71 -12.44
C GLY A 40 -8.79 -3.87 -13.16
N LYS A 41 -8.36 -2.75 -12.58
CA LYS A 41 -7.32 -1.89 -13.15
C LYS A 41 -5.94 -2.24 -12.61
N THR A 42 -4.92 -1.72 -13.28
CA THR A 42 -3.53 -1.71 -12.79
C THR A 42 -3.15 -0.27 -12.48
N TYR A 43 -2.62 -0.04 -11.29
CA TYR A 43 -2.16 1.27 -10.84
C TYR A 43 -0.66 1.30 -10.72
N GLN A 44 -0.08 2.43 -11.10
CA GLN A 44 1.35 2.70 -10.98
C GLN A 44 1.53 4.04 -10.29
N LEU A 45 2.44 4.12 -9.29
CA LEU A 45 2.63 5.36 -8.52
C LEU A 45 3.01 6.54 -9.40
N SER A 46 3.85 6.31 -10.42
CA SER A 46 4.28 7.36 -11.37
C SER A 46 3.12 8.04 -12.12
N ASP A 47 1.96 7.39 -12.27
CA ASP A 47 0.81 7.93 -13.00
C ASP A 47 0.14 9.09 -12.26
N PHE A 48 0.35 9.17 -10.94
CA PHE A 48 -0.17 10.22 -10.05
C PHE A 48 0.79 11.41 -9.91
N LYS A 49 2.07 11.23 -10.27
CA LYS A 49 3.09 12.25 -10.09
C LYS A 49 2.73 13.55 -10.84
N GLY A 50 2.80 14.66 -10.12
CA GLY A 50 2.42 15.99 -10.64
C GLY A 50 0.91 16.25 -10.68
N LYS A 51 0.07 15.26 -10.35
CA LYS A 51 -1.39 15.35 -10.45
C LYS A 51 -2.06 15.27 -9.08
N HIS A 52 -1.86 14.17 -8.38
CA HIS A 52 -2.57 13.84 -7.13
C HIS A 52 -1.59 13.33 -6.08
N ALA A 53 -1.91 13.58 -4.81
CA ALA A 53 -1.28 12.87 -3.71
C ALA A 53 -1.74 11.40 -3.69
N VAL A 54 -0.97 10.51 -3.04
CA VAL A 54 -1.31 9.10 -2.92
C VAL A 54 -1.20 8.65 -1.47
N VAL A 55 -2.18 7.89 -1.00
CA VAL A 55 -2.14 7.23 0.30
C VAL A 55 -2.14 5.72 0.10
N LEU A 56 -1.17 5.04 0.72
CA LEU A 56 -1.04 3.59 0.70
C LEU A 56 -1.22 3.05 2.12
N ALA A 57 -2.37 2.44 2.39
CA ALA A 57 -2.68 1.80 3.66
C ALA A 57 -2.33 0.30 3.59
N TRP A 58 -1.12 -0.06 4.00
CA TRP A 58 -0.68 -1.44 4.08
C TRP A 58 -1.40 -2.19 5.19
N PHE A 59 -1.88 -3.38 4.89
CA PHE A 59 -2.51 -4.24 5.87
C PHE A 59 -2.01 -5.70 5.79
N PRO A 60 -1.97 -6.44 6.91
CA PRO A 60 -1.38 -7.79 6.97
C PRO A 60 -2.05 -8.82 6.07
N ALA A 61 -3.36 -9.02 6.19
CA ALA A 61 -4.06 -10.05 5.42
C ALA A 61 -5.58 -9.80 5.39
N ALA A 62 -6.19 -10.03 4.24
CA ALA A 62 -7.64 -10.01 4.05
C ALA A 62 -8.35 -11.03 4.97
N PHE A 63 -9.57 -10.70 5.41
CA PHE A 63 -10.42 -11.50 6.30
C PHE A 63 -9.89 -11.68 7.73
N THR A 64 -8.85 -10.92 8.16
CA THR A 64 -8.46 -10.86 9.57
C THR A 64 -9.20 -9.75 10.29
N ARG A 65 -9.35 -9.86 11.64
CA ARG A 65 -10.16 -8.93 12.44
C ARG A 65 -9.77 -7.46 12.24
N GLY A 66 -8.50 -7.13 12.45
CA GLY A 66 -8.04 -5.74 12.33
C GLY A 66 -8.20 -5.19 10.92
N CYS A 67 -7.90 -5.99 9.90
CA CYS A 67 -8.02 -5.58 8.50
C CYS A 67 -9.48 -5.41 8.06
N THR A 68 -10.38 -6.25 8.56
CA THR A 68 -11.83 -6.10 8.33
C THR A 68 -12.37 -4.82 8.96
N ILE A 69 -11.96 -4.51 10.19
CA ILE A 69 -12.35 -3.28 10.88
C ILE A 69 -11.81 -2.04 10.16
N GLU A 70 -10.57 -2.08 9.67
CA GLU A 70 -9.98 -0.99 8.90
C GLU A 70 -10.68 -0.77 7.56
N CYS A 71 -10.92 -1.84 6.80
CA CYS A 71 -11.68 -1.78 5.56
C CYS A 71 -13.08 -1.21 5.79
N LYS A 72 -13.75 -1.65 6.89
CA LYS A 72 -15.05 -1.09 7.33
C LYS A 72 -14.95 0.42 7.57
N SER A 73 -13.99 0.87 8.36
CA SER A 73 -13.78 2.30 8.65
C SER A 73 -13.65 3.11 7.36
N LEU A 74 -12.79 2.65 6.44
CA LEU A 74 -12.55 3.33 5.17
C LEU A 74 -13.77 3.31 4.25
N ALA A 75 -14.51 2.21 4.17
CA ALA A 75 -15.70 2.08 3.31
C ALA A 75 -16.90 2.87 3.85
N GLU A 76 -17.02 3.04 5.15
CA GLU A 76 -18.16 3.73 5.78
C GLU A 76 -17.92 5.23 5.98
N ASN A 77 -16.67 5.66 6.13
CA ASN A 77 -16.30 7.05 6.43
C ASN A 77 -15.35 7.68 5.37
N GLY A 78 -15.15 7.01 4.23
CA GLY A 78 -14.22 7.44 3.18
C GLY A 78 -14.53 8.80 2.56
N ASP A 79 -15.76 9.29 2.69
CA ASP A 79 -16.15 10.63 2.18
C ASP A 79 -15.31 11.76 2.78
N LYS A 80 -14.84 11.59 4.04
CA LYS A 80 -13.93 12.54 4.69
C LYS A 80 -12.57 12.61 4.01
N ILE A 81 -12.10 11.47 3.48
CA ILE A 81 -10.83 11.35 2.76
C ILE A 81 -10.97 11.94 1.35
N LYS A 82 -12.10 11.66 0.68
CA LYS A 82 -12.39 12.12 -0.68
C LYS A 82 -12.55 13.64 -0.82
N MET A 83 -12.54 14.37 0.30
CA MET A 83 -12.48 15.84 0.29
C MET A 83 -11.12 16.39 -0.14
N TYR A 84 -10.09 15.57 -0.22
CA TYR A 84 -8.73 15.93 -0.60
C TYR A 84 -8.40 15.44 -2.02
N ASP A 85 -7.53 16.19 -2.71
CA ASP A 85 -7.04 15.83 -4.05
C ASP A 85 -5.96 14.74 -3.97
N MET A 86 -6.43 13.50 -3.75
CA MET A 86 -5.58 12.34 -3.60
C MET A 86 -6.27 11.06 -4.10
N ASN A 87 -5.49 10.00 -4.29
CA ASN A 87 -5.97 8.64 -4.45
C ASN A 87 -5.52 7.81 -3.25
N TYR A 88 -6.43 7.05 -2.64
CA TYR A 88 -6.07 6.14 -1.56
C TYR A 88 -6.34 4.70 -1.92
N PHE A 89 -5.48 3.83 -1.42
CA PHE A 89 -5.50 2.41 -1.66
C PHE A 89 -5.25 1.67 -0.36
N MET A 90 -6.01 0.63 -0.09
CA MET A 90 -5.50 -0.44 0.77
C MET A 90 -4.56 -1.32 -0.06
N ILE A 91 -3.59 -1.95 0.58
CA ILE A 91 -2.62 -2.80 -0.12
C ILE A 91 -2.14 -3.94 0.78
N SER A 92 -2.09 -5.16 0.24
CA SER A 92 -1.54 -6.32 0.91
C SER A 92 -0.74 -7.21 -0.03
N VAL A 93 -0.11 -8.22 0.52
CA VAL A 93 0.58 -9.26 -0.24
C VAL A 93 -0.34 -10.44 -0.60
N ASP A 94 -1.63 -10.34 -0.30
CA ASP A 94 -2.60 -11.35 -0.71
C ASP A 94 -2.78 -11.37 -2.24
N PRO A 95 -3.13 -12.53 -2.83
CA PRO A 95 -3.52 -12.63 -4.24
C PRO A 95 -4.72 -11.74 -4.56
N ILE A 96 -4.82 -11.33 -5.84
CA ILE A 96 -5.88 -10.40 -6.29
C ILE A 96 -7.28 -10.99 -6.10
N GLU A 97 -7.43 -12.28 -6.26
CA GLU A 97 -8.71 -12.99 -6.05
C GLU A 97 -9.19 -12.82 -4.62
N LYS A 98 -8.30 -13.05 -3.64
CA LYS A 98 -8.62 -12.92 -2.21
C LYS A 98 -8.94 -11.47 -1.83
N ASN A 99 -8.17 -10.50 -2.32
CA ASN A 99 -8.46 -9.10 -2.11
C ASN A 99 -9.77 -8.66 -2.76
N THR A 100 -10.12 -9.22 -3.92
CA THR A 100 -11.40 -8.95 -4.60
C THR A 100 -12.60 -9.50 -3.82
N GLU A 101 -12.50 -10.71 -3.30
CA GLU A 101 -13.52 -11.27 -2.41
C GLU A 101 -13.68 -10.44 -1.14
N PHE A 102 -12.55 -10.01 -0.55
CA PHE A 102 -12.54 -9.17 0.65
C PHE A 102 -13.16 -7.78 0.41
N ALA A 103 -12.86 -7.15 -0.72
CA ALA A 103 -13.43 -5.86 -1.10
C ALA A 103 -14.96 -5.94 -1.20
N LYS A 104 -15.49 -6.97 -1.85
CA LYS A 104 -16.91 -7.19 -2.10
C LYS A 104 -17.70 -7.72 -0.89
N ALA A 105 -17.02 -8.33 0.08
CA ALA A 105 -17.69 -8.88 1.24
C ALA A 105 -18.43 -7.78 2.01
N THR A 106 -19.70 -8.02 2.34
CA THR A 106 -20.52 -7.14 3.21
C THR A 106 -20.58 -7.63 4.64
N SER A 107 -20.18 -8.89 4.88
CA SER A 107 -20.00 -9.45 6.20
C SER A 107 -18.77 -10.36 6.23
N VAL A 108 -18.08 -10.39 7.36
CA VAL A 108 -16.91 -11.26 7.57
C VAL A 108 -17.08 -11.97 8.91
N THR A 109 -17.10 -13.30 8.88
CA THR A 109 -17.11 -14.12 10.10
C THR A 109 -15.67 -14.30 10.60
N LEU A 110 -15.40 -13.84 11.82
CA LEU A 110 -14.11 -13.89 12.48
C LEU A 110 -14.13 -14.92 13.62
N GLY A 111 -13.18 -15.85 13.61
CA GLY A 111 -13.13 -16.94 14.58
C GLY A 111 -14.00 -18.14 14.18
N GLN A 112 -14.14 -19.09 15.08
CA GLN A 112 -14.88 -20.35 14.85
C GLN A 112 -15.75 -20.73 16.06
N GLY A 113 -16.79 -21.50 15.80
CA GLY A 113 -17.67 -22.03 16.82
C GLY A 113 -18.39 -20.94 17.63
N ALA A 114 -18.56 -21.17 18.94
CA ALA A 114 -19.25 -20.25 19.84
C ALA A 114 -18.58 -18.85 20.00
N ASN A 115 -17.32 -18.72 19.58
CA ASN A 115 -16.58 -17.45 19.62
C ASN A 115 -16.56 -16.73 18.27
N ALA A 116 -17.30 -17.22 17.28
CA ALA A 116 -17.41 -16.56 15.99
C ALA A 116 -18.09 -15.19 16.14
N GLN A 117 -17.50 -14.17 15.55
CA GLN A 117 -18.06 -12.82 15.51
C GLN A 117 -18.26 -12.41 14.05
N VAL A 118 -19.40 -11.86 13.75
CA VAL A 118 -19.67 -11.29 12.42
C VAL A 118 -19.40 -9.80 12.46
N VAL A 119 -18.60 -9.32 11.54
CA VAL A 119 -18.36 -7.89 11.30
C VAL A 119 -19.05 -7.52 10.00
N GLU A 120 -20.10 -6.73 10.10
CA GLU A 120 -20.76 -6.11 8.95
C GLU A 120 -19.95 -4.93 8.46
N LYS A 121 -19.82 -4.77 7.14
CA LYS A 121 -19.19 -3.62 6.48
C LYS A 121 -19.87 -3.34 5.14
N LYS A 122 -19.67 -2.16 4.59
CA LYS A 122 -19.98 -1.91 3.17
C LYS A 122 -18.93 -2.56 2.27
N GLU A 123 -19.27 -2.78 1.01
CA GLU A 123 -18.28 -3.07 -0.01
C GLU A 123 -17.25 -1.92 -0.05
N ALA A 124 -15.99 -2.25 -0.34
CA ALA A 124 -14.98 -1.22 -0.51
C ALA A 124 -15.27 -0.42 -1.79
N ASP A 125 -15.50 0.87 -1.65
CA ASP A 125 -15.70 1.82 -2.76
C ASP A 125 -14.37 2.48 -3.20
N PHE A 126 -13.26 1.81 -2.87
CA PHE A 126 -11.88 2.17 -3.19
C PHE A 126 -11.10 0.92 -3.60
N PRO A 127 -10.06 1.07 -4.44
CA PRO A 127 -9.27 -0.07 -4.88
C PRO A 127 -8.40 -0.66 -3.76
N ILE A 128 -8.32 -1.99 -3.71
CA ILE A 128 -7.33 -2.73 -2.91
C ILE A 128 -6.29 -3.29 -3.87
N LEU A 129 -5.02 -2.91 -3.66
CA LEU A 129 -3.89 -3.37 -4.47
C LEU A 129 -3.37 -4.71 -3.95
N SER A 130 -2.89 -5.55 -4.87
CA SER A 130 -2.30 -6.85 -4.57
C SER A 130 -0.84 -6.92 -4.98
N ASP A 131 0.05 -7.27 -4.03
CA ASP A 131 1.49 -7.48 -4.23
C ASP A 131 1.88 -8.93 -3.88
N PRO A 132 1.40 -9.96 -4.63
CA PRO A 132 1.68 -11.35 -4.32
C PRO A 132 3.16 -11.72 -4.46
N THR A 133 3.93 -10.94 -5.23
CA THR A 133 5.38 -11.10 -5.37
C THR A 133 6.14 -10.58 -4.14
N LYS A 134 5.51 -9.73 -3.32
CA LYS A 134 6.08 -9.08 -2.14
C LYS A 134 7.23 -8.10 -2.45
N GLU A 135 7.46 -7.79 -3.71
CA GLU A 135 8.54 -6.88 -4.11
C GLU A 135 8.28 -5.45 -3.67
N THR A 136 7.04 -4.99 -3.83
CA THR A 136 6.64 -3.67 -3.36
C THR A 136 6.68 -3.59 -1.83
N ALA A 137 6.21 -4.62 -1.14
CA ALA A 137 6.26 -4.68 0.33
C ALA A 137 7.70 -4.61 0.86
N LYS A 138 8.65 -5.28 0.19
CA LYS A 138 10.08 -5.18 0.50
C LYS A 138 10.60 -3.77 0.26
N ALA A 139 10.28 -3.18 -0.89
CA ALA A 139 10.72 -1.83 -1.25
C ALA A 139 10.19 -0.76 -0.29
N TYR A 140 8.98 -0.94 0.26
CA TYR A 140 8.41 -0.06 1.28
C TYR A 140 8.86 -0.40 2.72
N GLY A 141 9.66 -1.45 2.91
CA GLY A 141 10.14 -1.86 4.24
C GLY A 141 9.05 -2.39 5.17
N VAL A 142 7.90 -2.81 4.60
CA VAL A 142 6.75 -3.30 5.38
C VAL A 142 6.64 -4.82 5.44
N LEU A 143 7.45 -5.54 4.69
CA LEU A 143 7.38 -7.00 4.68
C LEU A 143 7.99 -7.58 5.96
N MET A 144 7.17 -8.32 6.72
CA MET A 144 7.61 -9.05 7.90
C MET A 144 8.20 -10.42 7.53
N GLU A 145 9.00 -11.00 8.42
CA GLU A 145 9.60 -12.35 8.25
C GLU A 145 8.55 -13.43 7.99
N GLN A 146 7.37 -13.31 8.61
CA GLN A 146 6.24 -14.22 8.42
C GLN A 146 5.59 -14.11 7.04
N GLY A 147 6.04 -13.17 6.20
CA GLY A 147 5.58 -13.00 4.83
C GLY A 147 4.30 -12.19 4.67
N PHE A 148 3.86 -11.47 5.70
CA PHE A 148 2.77 -10.50 5.68
C PHE A 148 3.31 -9.07 5.67
N ALA A 149 2.48 -8.11 5.29
CA ALA A 149 2.82 -6.70 5.44
C ALA A 149 2.54 -6.21 6.87
N THR A 150 3.37 -5.29 7.37
CA THR A 150 3.08 -4.51 8.57
C THR A 150 1.97 -3.50 8.26
N ARG A 151 1.11 -3.19 9.25
CA ARG A 151 0.06 -2.18 9.11
C ARG A 151 0.66 -0.77 9.25
N TRP A 152 1.06 -0.21 8.13
CA TRP A 152 1.57 1.16 8.04
C TRP A 152 0.84 1.91 6.93
N THR A 153 0.65 3.22 7.12
CA THR A 153 0.10 4.09 6.09
C THR A 153 1.14 5.10 5.62
N PHE A 154 1.39 5.13 4.32
CA PHE A 154 2.27 6.09 3.68
C PHE A 154 1.45 7.19 3.01
N TYR A 155 1.80 8.43 3.28
CA TYR A 155 1.25 9.61 2.63
C TYR A 155 2.30 10.15 1.67
N ILE A 156 1.96 10.22 0.38
CA ILE A 156 2.91 10.55 -0.69
C ILE A 156 2.39 11.79 -1.41
N GLY A 157 3.24 12.81 -1.51
CA GLY A 157 2.91 14.07 -2.19
C GLY A 157 2.88 13.94 -3.71
N LYS A 158 2.35 14.98 -4.37
CA LYS A 158 2.31 15.07 -5.84
C LYS A 158 3.70 14.98 -6.49
N ASP A 159 4.75 15.34 -5.76
CA ASP A 159 6.15 15.24 -6.20
C ASP A 159 6.71 13.80 -6.08
N GLY A 160 5.93 12.87 -5.53
CA GLY A 160 6.30 11.48 -5.29
C GLY A 160 7.11 11.26 -4.01
N LYS A 161 7.28 12.30 -3.17
CA LYS A 161 7.99 12.17 -1.89
C LYS A 161 7.05 11.74 -0.78
N ILE A 162 7.58 10.99 0.17
CA ILE A 162 6.89 10.60 1.39
C ILE A 162 6.71 11.83 2.27
N LEU A 163 5.46 12.21 2.55
CA LEU A 163 5.10 13.32 3.42
C LEU A 163 4.97 12.86 4.88
N ALA A 164 4.48 11.64 5.10
CA ALA A 164 4.35 11.02 6.41
C ALA A 164 4.30 9.50 6.30
N ILE A 165 4.67 8.82 7.39
CA ILE A 165 4.51 7.38 7.58
C ILE A 165 3.84 7.18 8.93
N ASP A 166 2.59 6.69 8.93
CA ASP A 166 1.92 6.28 10.16
C ASP A 166 2.25 4.81 10.43
N LYS A 167 2.95 4.56 11.52
CA LYS A 167 3.34 3.21 12.00
C LYS A 167 2.44 2.70 13.14
N THR A 168 1.42 3.48 13.52
CA THR A 168 0.54 3.22 14.67
C THR A 168 -0.94 3.24 14.31
N VAL A 169 -1.26 2.81 13.08
CA VAL A 169 -2.60 2.82 12.52
C VAL A 169 -3.61 2.14 13.44
N LYS A 170 -4.71 2.84 13.73
CA LYS A 170 -5.86 2.33 14.48
C LYS A 170 -6.96 1.91 13.50
N PRO A 171 -7.22 0.61 13.34
CA PRO A 171 -8.19 0.12 12.35
C PRO A 171 -9.58 0.76 12.42
N ALA A 172 -10.08 0.97 13.63
CA ALA A 172 -11.45 1.46 13.84
C ALA A 172 -11.65 2.93 13.45
N THR A 173 -10.59 3.74 13.51
CA THR A 173 -10.61 5.19 13.22
C THR A 173 -9.77 5.54 12.00
N SER A 174 -9.40 4.54 11.19
CA SER A 174 -8.44 4.73 10.08
C SER A 174 -8.89 5.81 9.09
N ALA A 175 -10.18 5.90 8.78
CA ALA A 175 -10.69 6.93 7.87
C ALA A 175 -10.57 8.34 8.46
N GLU A 176 -10.94 8.51 9.72
CA GLU A 176 -10.85 9.78 10.45
C GLU A 176 -9.40 10.23 10.62
N ASP A 177 -8.54 9.29 11.06
CA ASP A 177 -7.12 9.56 11.28
C ASP A 177 -6.42 9.91 9.96
N MET A 178 -6.79 9.23 8.87
CA MET A 178 -6.29 9.52 7.52
C MET A 178 -6.73 10.91 7.04
N ALA A 179 -8.01 11.26 7.20
CA ALA A 179 -8.53 12.59 6.83
C ALA A 179 -7.86 13.71 7.64
N ALA A 180 -7.70 13.52 8.96
CA ALA A 180 -7.00 14.46 9.82
C ALA A 180 -5.54 14.65 9.38
N LYS A 181 -4.84 13.54 9.07
CA LYS A 181 -3.45 13.59 8.60
C LYS A 181 -3.31 14.31 7.26
N LEU A 182 -4.22 14.10 6.31
CA LEU A 182 -4.23 14.83 5.04
C LEU A 182 -4.39 16.34 5.25
N GLY A 183 -5.22 16.75 6.21
CA GLY A 183 -5.36 18.16 6.60
C GLY A 183 -4.08 18.73 7.23
N GLU A 184 -3.44 18.01 8.15
CA GLU A 184 -2.15 18.41 8.75
C GLU A 184 -1.05 18.57 7.70
N LEU A 185 -1.01 17.68 6.72
CA LEU A 185 -0.07 17.70 5.60
C LEU A 185 -0.41 18.74 4.53
N LYS A 186 -1.52 19.47 4.69
CA LYS A 186 -2.00 20.49 3.76
C LYS A 186 -2.15 19.96 2.33
N VAL A 187 -2.64 18.73 2.20
CA VAL A 187 -3.00 18.20 0.88
C VAL A 187 -4.15 19.03 0.33
N ASP A 188 -4.05 19.41 -0.95
CA ASP A 188 -5.04 20.27 -1.59
C ASP A 188 -6.45 19.70 -1.47
N PRO A 189 -7.48 20.53 -1.35
CA PRO A 189 -8.88 20.09 -1.47
C PRO A 189 -9.13 19.46 -2.84
N ALA A 190 -10.01 18.46 -2.88
CA ALA A 190 -10.49 17.91 -4.14
C ALA A 190 -11.20 19.04 -4.93
N THR A 191 -10.80 19.28 -6.16
CA THR A 191 -11.57 20.10 -7.09
C THR A 191 -12.84 19.33 -7.43
N ARG A 192 -13.98 19.75 -6.86
CA ARG A 192 -15.27 19.17 -7.27
C ARG A 192 -15.50 19.50 -8.75
N PRO A 193 -15.95 18.50 -9.53
CA PRO A 193 -16.40 18.78 -10.89
C PRO A 193 -17.62 19.69 -10.90
#